data_8d228ab649feb07c7592331171b55c8c
#
_entry.id   8d228ab649feb07c7592331171b55c8c
#
_cell.length_a   1.000
_cell.length_b   1.000
_cell.length_c   1.000
_cell.angle_alpha   90.00
_cell.angle_beta   90.00
_cell.angle_gamma   90.00
#
_symmetry.space_group_name_H-M   'P 1'
#
loop_
_entity.id
_entity.type
_entity.pdbx_description
1 polymer ?
#
loop_
_entity_poly.entity_id
_entity_poly.type
_entity_poly.pdbx_seq_one_letter_code
_entity_poly.pdbx_strand_id
1 'polypeptide(L)' 'MRDNPGAQYEISVDGVPRTHRDRQDIALQTARFLKSQKPNSVVKMKDLRTGEAAVVEFKSGE' A
#
# COMPACT_ATOMS: atom_id res chain seq x y z
N MET A 1 -6.06 14.20 -18.79
CA MET A 1 -6.15 13.89 -18.28
C MET A 1 -6.26 13.51 -17.51
N ARG A 2 -6.21 13.56 -17.14
CA ARG A 2 -6.25 13.26 -16.37
C ARG A 2 -6.68 12.70 -15.80
N ASP A 3 -6.61 12.36 -15.75
CA ASP A 3 -7.09 11.92 -15.15
C ASP A 3 -7.11 11.45 -14.12
N ASN A 4 -6.88 11.03 -13.79
CA ASN A 4 -7.02 10.53 -12.75
C ASN A 4 -6.32 10.92 -11.76
N PRO A 5 -6.69 11.67 -11.25
CA PRO A 5 -6.09 12.09 -10.21
C PRO A 5 -6.14 11.21 -9.20
N GLY A 6 -5.48 11.05 -8.59
CA GLY A 6 -5.64 10.44 -7.52
C GLY A 6 -5.09 9.22 -7.31
N ALA A 7 -5.75 8.38 -6.66
CA ALA A 7 -5.18 7.21 -6.14
C ALA A 7 -4.86 6.23 -7.22
N GLN A 8 -3.64 5.87 -7.35
CA GLN A 8 -3.20 4.82 -8.24
C GLN A 8 -2.77 3.59 -7.46
N TYR A 9 -2.61 3.73 -6.16
CA TYR A 9 -2.18 2.62 -5.30
C TYR A 9 -3.13 2.52 -4.13
N GLU A 10 -3.57 1.31 -3.86
CA GLU A 10 -4.45 1.04 -2.74
C GLU A 10 -3.71 0.19 -1.74
N ILE A 11 -3.74 0.61 -0.49
CA ILE A 11 -3.08 -0.13 0.57
C ILE A 11 -4.15 -0.76 1.44
N SER A 12 -4.07 -2.08 1.57
CA SER A 12 -5.03 -2.83 2.35
C SER A 12 -4.35 -3.54 3.49
N VAL A 13 -5.11 -3.76 4.55
CA VAL A 13 -4.65 -4.51 5.71
C VAL A 13 -5.63 -5.63 5.93
N ASP A 14 -5.14 -6.86 5.88
CA ASP A 14 -5.95 -8.06 6.05
C ASP A 14 -7.13 -8.08 5.08
N GLY A 15 -6.87 -7.60 3.85
CA GLY A 15 -7.89 -7.63 2.82
C GLY A 15 -8.86 -6.46 2.85
N VAL A 16 -8.68 -5.54 3.81
CA VAL A 16 -9.58 -4.39 3.94
C VAL A 16 -8.84 -3.14 3.46
N PRO A 17 -9.37 -2.45 2.45
CA PRO A 17 -8.72 -1.23 1.97
C PRO A 17 -8.67 -0.18 3.08
N ARG A 18 -7.51 0.40 3.26
CA ARG A 18 -7.31 1.39 4.32
C ARG A 18 -7.08 2.78 3.78
N THR A 19 -6.28 2.89 2.72
CA THR A 19 -5.91 4.19 2.22
C THR A 19 -5.48 4.07 0.78
N HIS A 20 -5.38 5.21 0.12
CA HIS A 20 -4.95 5.29 -1.28
C HIS A 20 -3.90 6.36 -1.40
N ARG A 21 -2.99 6.17 -2.34
CA ARG A 21 -1.97 7.16 -2.62
C ARG A 21 -1.79 7.23 -4.13
N ASP A 22 -1.35 8.37 -4.61
CA ASP A 22 -1.18 8.56 -6.04
C ASP A 22 0.26 8.37 -6.48
N ARG A 23 1.19 8.18 -5.55
CA ARG A 23 2.59 7.98 -5.88
C ARG A 23 3.09 6.70 -5.24
N GLN A 24 3.96 6.01 -5.98
CA GLN A 24 4.43 4.72 -5.51
C GLN A 24 5.30 4.85 -4.26
N ASP A 25 6.20 5.84 -4.23
CA ASP A 25 7.08 5.98 -3.09
C ASP A 25 6.31 6.29 -1.81
N ILE A 26 5.30 7.13 -1.92
CA ILE A 26 4.49 7.49 -0.75
C ILE A 26 3.60 6.31 -0.36
N ALA A 27 3.08 5.60 -1.35
CA ALA A 27 2.26 4.43 -1.06
C ALA A 27 3.07 3.39 -0.31
N LEU A 28 4.30 3.16 -0.74
CA LEU A 28 5.15 2.18 -0.09
C LEU A 28 5.49 2.61 1.33
N GLN A 29 5.78 3.88 1.55
CA GLN A 29 6.04 4.37 2.89
C GLN A 29 4.84 4.18 3.80
N THR A 30 3.65 4.49 3.27
CA THR A 30 2.42 4.32 4.05
C THR A 30 2.19 2.86 4.39
N ALA A 31 2.39 1.99 3.41
CA ALA A 31 2.19 0.56 3.63
C ALA A 31 3.15 0.03 4.68
N ARG A 32 4.40 0.48 4.63
CA ARG A 32 5.40 0.03 5.61
C ARG A 32 5.07 0.56 6.99
N PHE A 33 4.56 1.77 7.07
CA PHE A 33 4.12 2.33 8.34
C PHE A 33 2.99 1.48 8.93
N LEU A 34 2.00 1.14 8.11
CA LEU A 34 0.89 0.32 8.58
C LEU A 34 1.39 -1.06 9.01
N LYS A 35 2.34 -1.61 8.28
CA LYS A 35 2.88 -2.91 8.66
C LYS A 35 3.59 -2.84 10.00
N SER A 36 4.30 -1.74 10.27
CA SER A 36 4.98 -1.59 11.55
C SER A 36 4.00 -1.44 12.70
N GLN A 37 2.83 -0.85 12.42
CA GLN A 37 1.80 -0.72 13.44
C GLN A 37 1.11 -2.06 13.71
N LYS A 38 0.99 -2.88 12.69
CA LYS A 38 0.27 -4.14 12.80
C LYS A 38 1.12 -5.26 12.21
N PRO A 39 2.19 -5.64 12.90
CA PRO A 39 3.15 -6.58 12.31
C PRO A 39 2.58 -7.97 12.03
N ASN A 40 1.49 -8.31 12.68
CA ASN A 40 0.87 -9.62 12.45
C ASN A 40 -0.17 -9.59 11.34
N SER A 41 -0.42 -8.42 10.76
CA SER A 41 -1.40 -8.31 9.70
C SER A 41 -0.72 -8.38 8.34
N VAL A 42 -1.52 -8.72 7.33
CA VAL A 42 -1.03 -8.77 5.96
C VAL A 42 -1.32 -7.43 5.32
N VAL A 43 -0.27 -6.73 4.94
CA VAL A 43 -0.40 -5.42 4.29
C VAL A 43 -0.04 -5.59 2.83
N LYS A 44 -0.92 -5.15 1.94
CA LYS A 44 -0.72 -5.25 0.51
C LYS A 44 -0.84 -3.88 -0.14
N MET A 45 -0.06 -3.67 -1.17
CA MET A 45 -0.14 -2.48 -1.98
C MET A 45 -0.56 -2.92 -3.38
N LYS A 46 -1.68 -2.42 -3.86
CA LYS A 46 -2.20 -2.79 -5.15
C LYS A 46 -2.07 -1.62 -6.13
N ASP A 47 -1.56 -1.92 -7.30
CA ASP A 47 -1.49 -0.94 -8.38
C ASP A 47 -2.82 -0.97 -9.10
N LEU A 48 -3.59 0.09 -8.95
CA LEU A 48 -4.93 0.12 -9.51
C LEU A 48 -4.93 0.23 -11.03
N ARG A 49 -3.83 0.64 -11.62
CA ARG A 49 -3.76 0.74 -13.07
C ARG A 49 -3.58 -0.61 -13.72
N THR A 50 -2.87 -1.51 -13.07
CA THR A 50 -2.57 -2.82 -13.64
C THR A 50 -3.32 -3.93 -12.94
N GLY A 51 -3.79 -3.68 -11.73
CA GLY A 51 -4.45 -4.71 -10.94
C GLY A 51 -3.49 -5.59 -10.15
N GLU A 52 -2.20 -5.32 -10.25
CA GLU A 52 -1.23 -6.13 -9.53
C GLU A 52 -1.14 -5.70 -8.08
N ALA A 53 -0.93 -6.67 -7.22
CA ALA A 53 -0.77 -6.40 -5.81
C ALA A 53 0.46 -7.12 -5.29
N ALA A 54 1.09 -6.51 -4.30
CA ALA A 54 2.27 -7.10 -3.68
C ALA A 54 2.14 -7.00 -2.18
N VAL A 55 2.64 -8.01 -1.49
CA VAL A 55 2.65 -8.00 -0.04
C VAL A 55 3.81 -7.14 0.41
N VAL A 56 3.53 -6.25 1.34
CA VAL A 56 4.55 -5.35 1.88
C VAL A 56 5.02 -5.93 3.20
N GLU A 57 6.33 -6.08 3.33
CA GLU A 57 6.90 -6.61 4.54
C GLU A 57 7.78 -5.57 5.17
N PHE A 58 7.75 -5.54 6.48
CA PHE A 58 8.60 -4.63 7.24
C PHE A 58 9.60 -5.47 8.00
N LYS A 59 10.86 -5.25 7.72
CA LYS A 59 11.91 -6.00 8.38
C LYS A 59 12.55 -5.12 9.41
N SER A 60 12.11 -5.25 10.63
CA SER A 60 12.72 -4.48 11.68
C SER A 60 14.04 -5.09 12.05
N GLY A 61 14.95 -4.26 12.46
CA GLY A 61 16.23 -4.75 12.88
C GLY A 61 17.23 -4.92 11.75
N GLU A 62 16.85 -4.55 10.56
CA GLU A 62 17.75 -4.70 9.43
C GLU A 62 18.73 -3.57 9.28
#